data_5e8e5b6a978ddc2161abe34849236d53
#
_entry.id   5e8e5b6a978ddc2161abe34849236d53
#
_cell.length_a   1.000
_cell.length_b   1.000
_cell.length_c   1.000
_cell.angle_alpha   90.00
_cell.angle_beta   90.00
_cell.angle_gamma   90.00
#
_symmetry.space_group_name_H-M   'P 1'
#
loop_
_entity.id
_entity.type
_entity.pdbx_description
1 polymer ?
#
loop_
_entity_poly.entity_id
_entity_poly.type
_entity_poly.pdbx_seq_one_letter_code
_entity_poly.pdbx_strand_id
1 'polypeptide(L)'
;MSNRLFQSIVLQFKESTDRMVGVIDMEGNVIACTDLPSIGGHMPQVLPALNGERDATVAADGKTLKSLGGWSIQFGYAVFVQGEDQEARLICTMAAVALNGVKSYYEEKYDKGTFIKNIITDNIMLGDIYIRAKELQLASEVCRAVFLVRAIEPIDVSLVDAVQSLFPDRQNDYVISLNENDVVLVKQVPEGTVAKDLVKIAQQIKDGVDADLKQKIMIGIGTVTDHIRDLGRIYKEAQMAIEVGKV
;
A
#
# COMPACT_ATOMS: atom_id res chain seq x y z
N MET A 1 2.71 12.90 -7.40
CA MET A 1 3.32 13.40 -6.16
C MET A 1 4.71 12.82 -5.91
N SER A 2 4.97 11.57 -6.20
CA SER A 2 6.28 10.89 -6.05
C SER A 2 7.43 11.62 -6.74
N ASN A 3 7.20 12.21 -7.92
CA ASN A 3 8.25 12.82 -8.73
C ASN A 3 8.96 14.00 -8.04
N ARG A 4 8.23 14.88 -7.34
CA ARG A 4 8.83 16.01 -6.61
C ARG A 4 9.70 15.56 -5.44
N LEU A 5 9.30 14.47 -4.80
CA LEU A 5 10.02 13.91 -3.68
C LEU A 5 11.33 13.28 -4.11
N PHE A 6 11.28 12.40 -5.12
CA PHE A 6 12.48 11.81 -5.69
C PHE A 6 13.42 12.90 -6.22
N GLN A 7 12.89 13.93 -6.88
CA GLN A 7 13.69 15.04 -7.40
C GLN A 7 14.43 15.79 -6.30
N SER A 8 13.79 16.04 -5.14
CA SER A 8 14.44 16.76 -4.04
C SER A 8 15.64 16.00 -3.45
N ILE A 9 15.57 14.66 -3.45
CA ILE A 9 16.67 13.82 -2.95
C ILE A 9 17.73 13.63 -4.01
N VAL A 10 17.33 13.39 -5.25
CA VAL A 10 18.26 13.22 -6.37
C VAL A 10 19.15 14.47 -6.54
N LEU A 11 18.60 15.67 -6.37
CA LEU A 11 19.37 16.90 -6.44
C LEU A 11 20.46 17.01 -5.36
N GLN A 12 20.29 16.39 -4.19
CA GLN A 12 21.30 16.38 -3.14
C GLN A 12 22.55 15.57 -3.54
N PHE A 13 22.40 14.56 -4.41
CA PHE A 13 23.55 13.84 -4.94
C PHE A 13 24.44 14.68 -5.82
N LYS A 14 23.93 15.78 -6.40
CA LYS A 14 24.74 16.70 -7.21
C LYS A 14 25.86 17.39 -6.42
N GLU A 15 25.72 17.48 -5.10
CA GLU A 15 26.76 18.01 -4.22
C GLU A 15 27.86 16.98 -3.91
N SER A 16 27.56 15.70 -4.11
CA SER A 16 28.43 14.58 -3.71
C SER A 16 29.09 13.89 -4.90
N THR A 17 28.57 14.05 -6.13
CA THR A 17 29.10 13.43 -7.34
C THR A 17 28.78 14.26 -8.58
N ASP A 18 29.73 14.27 -9.55
CA ASP A 18 29.52 14.87 -10.88
C ASP A 18 28.75 13.93 -11.83
N ARG A 19 28.49 12.69 -11.41
CA ARG A 19 27.78 11.71 -12.22
C ARG A 19 26.29 12.02 -12.24
N MET A 20 25.67 11.75 -13.39
CA MET A 20 24.21 11.81 -13.51
C MET A 20 23.57 10.72 -12.65
N VAL A 21 22.70 11.13 -11.73
CA VAL A 21 21.86 10.24 -10.90
C VAL A 21 20.40 10.56 -11.21
N GLY A 22 19.59 9.54 -11.39
CA GLY A 22 18.16 9.74 -11.65
C GLY A 22 17.30 8.53 -11.26
N VAL A 23 16.00 8.69 -11.43
CA VAL A 23 14.97 7.68 -11.14
C VAL A 23 14.09 7.51 -12.36
N ILE A 24 13.80 6.26 -12.71
CA ILE A 24 12.86 5.88 -13.75
C ILE A 24 11.65 5.13 -13.16
N ASP A 25 10.53 5.22 -13.86
CA ASP A 25 9.33 4.41 -13.59
C ASP A 25 9.36 3.05 -14.30
N MET A 26 8.25 2.29 -14.19
CA MET A 26 8.10 0.96 -14.80
C MET A 26 8.08 0.98 -16.33
N GLU A 27 7.74 2.10 -16.92
CA GLU A 27 7.74 2.31 -18.38
C GLU A 27 9.12 2.81 -18.88
N GLY A 28 10.04 3.13 -17.98
CA GLY A 28 11.37 3.67 -18.32
C GLY A 28 11.38 5.18 -18.50
N ASN A 29 10.36 5.91 -18.07
CA ASN A 29 10.38 7.36 -18.10
C ASN A 29 11.24 7.91 -16.95
N VAL A 30 12.08 8.88 -17.23
CA VAL A 30 12.90 9.58 -16.24
C VAL A 30 12.01 10.55 -15.45
N ILE A 31 11.72 10.22 -14.19
CA ILE A 31 10.84 11.01 -13.32
C ILE A 31 11.59 11.98 -12.40
N ALA A 32 12.88 11.73 -12.18
CA ALA A 32 13.78 12.59 -11.42
C ALA A 32 15.20 12.44 -11.93
N CYS A 33 15.98 13.53 -11.98
CA CYS A 33 17.37 13.49 -12.44
C CYS A 33 18.17 14.68 -11.91
N THR A 34 19.48 14.47 -11.63
CA THR A 34 20.44 15.57 -11.34
C THR A 34 20.62 16.48 -12.56
N ASP A 35 20.49 15.94 -13.77
CA ASP A 35 20.43 16.67 -15.02
C ASP A 35 18.96 16.97 -15.36
N LEU A 36 18.52 18.20 -15.10
CA LEU A 36 17.12 18.61 -15.29
C LEU A 36 16.57 18.41 -16.71
N PRO A 37 17.35 18.69 -17.79
CA PRO A 37 16.89 18.42 -19.15
C PRO A 37 16.56 16.96 -19.45
N SER A 38 17.15 16.03 -18.72
CA SER A 38 16.90 14.59 -18.87
C SER A 38 15.55 14.12 -18.30
N ILE A 39 14.87 14.95 -17.50
CA ILE A 39 13.55 14.62 -16.94
C ILE A 39 12.52 14.57 -18.06
N GLY A 40 11.69 13.51 -18.07
CA GLY A 40 10.75 13.20 -19.14
C GLY A 40 11.37 12.42 -20.30
N GLY A 41 12.68 12.18 -20.28
CA GLY A 41 13.32 11.24 -21.20
C GLY A 41 12.79 9.82 -21.02
N HIS A 42 12.97 8.98 -22.04
CA HIS A 42 12.47 7.60 -22.03
C HIS A 42 13.62 6.63 -22.31
N MET A 43 13.81 5.63 -21.44
CA MET A 43 14.91 4.66 -21.48
C MET A 43 14.38 3.22 -21.40
N PRO A 44 13.57 2.75 -22.36
CA PRO A 44 12.97 1.40 -22.29
C PRO A 44 14.01 0.29 -22.42
N GLN A 45 15.19 0.58 -23.04
CA GLN A 45 16.27 -0.38 -23.26
C GLN A 45 16.91 -0.90 -21.96
N VAL A 46 16.77 -0.20 -20.83
CA VAL A 46 17.35 -0.62 -19.54
C VAL A 46 16.41 -1.55 -18.75
N LEU A 47 15.12 -1.60 -19.10
CA LEU A 47 14.10 -2.36 -18.36
C LEU A 47 14.36 -3.88 -18.32
N PRO A 48 14.81 -4.53 -19.43
CA PRO A 48 15.11 -5.96 -19.39
C PRO A 48 16.18 -6.34 -18.36
N ALA A 49 17.16 -5.45 -18.11
CA ALA A 49 18.21 -5.70 -17.13
C ALA A 49 17.69 -5.70 -15.68
N LEU A 50 16.63 -4.93 -15.40
CA LEU A 50 16.00 -4.85 -14.07
C LEU A 50 15.11 -6.06 -13.74
N ASN A 51 14.71 -6.85 -14.73
CA ASN A 51 13.83 -8.02 -14.54
C ASN A 51 14.59 -9.27 -14.09
N GLY A 52 15.92 -9.27 -14.05
CA GLY A 52 16.74 -10.45 -13.77
C GLY A 52 17.01 -10.72 -12.29
N GLU A 53 17.71 -9.84 -11.61
CA GLU A 53 18.13 -10.01 -10.20
C GLU A 53 17.58 -8.91 -9.32
N ARG A 54 16.75 -9.27 -8.36
CA ARG A 54 15.91 -8.36 -7.59
C ARG A 54 16.63 -7.43 -6.63
N ASP A 55 17.84 -7.72 -6.18
CA ASP A 55 18.58 -6.89 -5.22
C ASP A 55 19.97 -6.47 -5.71
N ALA A 56 20.37 -6.92 -6.88
CA ALA A 56 21.64 -6.57 -7.45
C ALA A 56 21.60 -5.19 -8.16
N THR A 57 22.76 -4.55 -8.21
CA THR A 57 23.00 -3.48 -9.17
C THR A 57 23.29 -4.10 -10.52
N VAL A 58 22.58 -3.68 -11.55
CA VAL A 58 22.75 -4.16 -12.93
C VAL A 58 23.35 -3.05 -13.80
N ALA A 59 24.18 -3.42 -14.77
CA ALA A 59 24.76 -2.50 -15.73
C ALA A 59 24.02 -2.61 -17.07
N ALA A 60 23.58 -1.49 -17.63
CA ALA A 60 22.95 -1.44 -18.93
C ALA A 60 23.08 -0.02 -19.54
N ASP A 61 23.40 0.05 -20.81
CA ASP A 61 23.43 1.30 -21.59
C ASP A 61 24.33 2.41 -20.97
N GLY A 62 25.52 2.03 -20.52
CA GLY A 62 26.47 2.97 -19.88
C GLY A 62 26.02 3.49 -18.50
N LYS A 63 25.07 2.82 -17.86
CA LYS A 63 24.52 3.17 -16.56
C LYS A 63 24.48 1.96 -15.64
N THR A 64 24.59 2.22 -14.36
CA THR A 64 24.32 1.25 -13.29
C THR A 64 22.93 1.54 -12.73
N LEU A 65 22.10 0.50 -12.62
CA LEU A 65 20.72 0.60 -12.16
C LEU A 65 20.47 -0.30 -10.95
N LYS A 66 19.53 0.09 -10.12
CA LYS A 66 19.00 -0.72 -9.01
C LYS A 66 17.53 -0.44 -8.80
N SER A 67 16.72 -1.50 -8.67
CA SER A 67 15.29 -1.36 -8.39
C SER A 67 15.05 -0.76 -6.99
N LEU A 68 14.02 0.09 -6.90
CA LEU A 68 13.50 0.64 -5.65
C LEU A 68 12.24 -0.15 -5.26
N GLY A 69 12.27 -0.76 -4.11
CA GLY A 69 11.14 -1.51 -3.59
C GLY A 69 11.58 -2.82 -2.97
N GLY A 70 10.70 -3.38 -2.14
CA GLY A 70 10.93 -4.65 -1.47
C GLY A 70 10.62 -5.85 -2.38
N TRP A 71 10.25 -6.95 -1.78
CA TRP A 71 10.05 -8.29 -2.33
C TRP A 71 8.93 -8.47 -3.38
N SER A 72 8.34 -7.39 -3.92
CA SER A 72 7.28 -7.48 -4.94
C SER A 72 7.82 -7.97 -6.28
N ILE A 73 6.95 -8.61 -7.06
CA ILE A 73 7.27 -9.21 -8.36
C ILE A 73 7.65 -8.16 -9.42
N GLN A 74 7.14 -6.93 -9.26
CA GLN A 74 7.43 -5.80 -10.14
C GLN A 74 8.04 -4.66 -9.33
N PHE A 75 9.13 -4.07 -9.86
CA PHE A 75 9.64 -2.81 -9.31
C PHE A 75 8.70 -1.66 -9.70
N GLY A 76 8.43 -0.75 -8.76
CA GLY A 76 7.67 0.45 -9.09
C GLY A 76 8.56 1.56 -9.68
N TYR A 77 9.83 1.60 -9.25
CA TYR A 77 10.83 2.58 -9.66
C TYR A 77 12.22 1.95 -9.65
N ALA A 78 13.15 2.52 -10.41
CA ALA A 78 14.56 2.18 -10.33
C ALA A 78 15.42 3.43 -10.32
N VAL A 79 16.48 3.42 -9.52
CA VAL A 79 17.53 4.44 -9.58
C VAL A 79 18.55 4.06 -10.65
N PHE A 80 19.07 5.05 -11.35
CA PHE A 80 20.20 4.89 -12.24
C PHE A 80 21.31 5.89 -11.95
N VAL A 81 22.53 5.48 -12.20
CA VAL A 81 23.75 6.30 -12.11
C VAL A 81 24.57 6.14 -13.38
N GLN A 82 25.08 7.21 -13.93
CA GLN A 82 25.97 7.19 -15.10
C GLN A 82 27.26 6.46 -14.77
N GLY A 83 27.66 5.51 -15.64
CA GLY A 83 28.84 4.66 -15.50
C GLY A 83 28.49 3.24 -15.08
N GLU A 84 29.44 2.31 -15.27
CA GLU A 84 29.30 0.87 -14.98
C GLU A 84 30.40 0.37 -14.06
N ASP A 85 31.25 1.27 -13.57
CA ASP A 85 32.39 1.00 -12.70
C ASP A 85 31.96 0.80 -11.24
N GLN A 86 32.92 0.50 -10.38
CA GLN A 86 32.67 0.22 -8.97
C GLN A 86 32.11 1.46 -8.22
N GLU A 87 32.54 2.66 -8.60
CA GLU A 87 32.07 3.90 -7.99
C GLU A 87 30.59 4.12 -8.34
N ALA A 88 30.19 3.94 -9.61
CA ALA A 88 28.80 4.04 -10.05
C ALA A 88 27.89 3.03 -9.29
N ARG A 89 28.39 1.80 -9.04
CA ARG A 89 27.67 0.79 -8.25
C ARG A 89 27.50 1.20 -6.79
N LEU A 90 28.53 1.80 -6.18
CA LEU A 90 28.47 2.29 -4.82
C LEU A 90 27.44 3.43 -4.70
N ILE A 91 27.53 4.45 -5.57
CA ILE A 91 26.60 5.58 -5.59
C ILE A 91 25.16 5.09 -5.84
N CYS A 92 24.97 4.17 -6.79
CA CYS A 92 23.66 3.60 -7.10
C CYS A 92 23.05 2.88 -5.89
N THR A 93 23.88 2.11 -5.14
CA THR A 93 23.41 1.42 -3.94
C THR A 93 23.03 2.40 -2.83
N MET A 94 23.85 3.42 -2.58
CA MET A 94 23.56 4.45 -1.58
C MET A 94 22.30 5.26 -1.95
N ALA A 95 22.16 5.63 -3.22
CA ALA A 95 20.99 6.32 -3.74
C ALA A 95 19.71 5.46 -3.58
N ALA A 96 19.80 4.16 -3.88
CA ALA A 96 18.69 3.24 -3.69
C ALA A 96 18.25 3.14 -2.22
N VAL A 97 19.19 3.07 -1.28
CA VAL A 97 18.88 3.05 0.17
C VAL A 97 18.17 4.34 0.59
N ALA A 98 18.70 5.51 0.20
CA ALA A 98 18.12 6.80 0.54
C ALA A 98 16.70 6.96 -0.05
N LEU A 99 16.53 6.63 -1.33
CA LEU A 99 15.26 6.75 -2.04
C LEU A 99 14.22 5.74 -1.53
N ASN A 100 14.63 4.51 -1.18
CA ASN A 100 13.74 3.53 -0.56
C ASN A 100 13.24 4.00 0.82
N GLY A 101 14.12 4.54 1.66
CA GLY A 101 13.73 5.08 2.96
C GLY A 101 12.65 6.15 2.86
N VAL A 102 12.82 7.06 1.90
CA VAL A 102 11.85 8.13 1.69
C VAL A 102 10.57 7.62 1.02
N LYS A 103 10.67 6.69 0.07
CA LYS A 103 9.51 6.03 -0.55
C LYS A 103 8.66 5.35 0.53
N SER A 104 9.28 4.52 1.39
CA SER A 104 8.58 3.82 2.48
C SER A 104 7.93 4.80 3.47
N TYR A 105 8.63 5.86 3.88
CA TYR A 105 8.06 6.90 4.73
C TYR A 105 6.84 7.59 4.11
N TYR A 106 6.89 7.84 2.79
CA TYR A 106 5.77 8.47 2.07
C TYR A 106 4.59 7.52 1.88
N GLU A 107 4.86 6.26 1.54
CA GLU A 107 3.84 5.21 1.43
C GLU A 107 3.13 5.03 2.76
N GLU A 108 3.87 4.94 3.87
CA GLU A 108 3.32 4.85 5.22
C GLU A 108 2.50 6.09 5.60
N LYS A 109 3.04 7.29 5.33
CA LYS A 109 2.38 8.56 5.64
C LYS A 109 1.10 8.80 4.83
N TYR A 110 1.08 8.35 3.56
CA TYR A 110 -0.04 8.57 2.63
C TYR A 110 -0.84 7.29 2.36
N ASP A 111 -0.57 6.22 3.07
CA ASP A 111 -1.33 4.98 2.97
C ASP A 111 -2.73 5.16 3.59
N LYS A 112 -3.75 5.03 2.73
CA LYS A 112 -5.15 5.07 3.12
C LYS A 112 -5.51 3.92 4.07
N GLY A 113 -4.91 2.75 3.88
CA GLY A 113 -5.13 1.58 4.73
C GLY A 113 -4.65 1.83 6.16
N THR A 114 -3.44 2.35 6.34
CA THR A 114 -2.89 2.74 7.66
C THR A 114 -3.73 3.84 8.30
N PHE A 115 -4.19 4.81 7.53
CA PHE A 115 -5.08 5.86 8.05
C PHE A 115 -6.41 5.28 8.56
N ILE A 116 -7.07 4.42 7.78
CA ILE A 116 -8.30 3.72 8.20
C ILE A 116 -8.03 2.83 9.44
N LYS A 117 -6.89 2.13 9.47
CA LYS A 117 -6.46 1.35 10.65
C LYS A 117 -6.40 2.22 11.90
N ASN A 118 -5.81 3.41 11.80
CA ASN A 118 -5.70 4.34 12.93
C ASN A 118 -7.07 4.83 13.41
N ILE A 119 -8.04 5.00 12.50
CA ILE A 119 -9.41 5.39 12.89
C ILE A 119 -10.09 4.23 13.63
N ILE A 120 -10.08 3.02 13.09
CA ILE A 120 -10.78 1.88 13.70
C ILE A 120 -10.17 1.45 15.03
N THR A 121 -8.88 1.73 15.26
CA THR A 121 -8.16 1.42 16.51
C THR A 121 -8.08 2.59 17.49
N ASP A 122 -8.77 3.71 17.21
CA ASP A 122 -8.74 4.95 18.01
C ASP A 122 -7.33 5.56 18.19
N ASN A 123 -6.44 5.34 17.23
CA ASN A 123 -5.05 5.84 17.25
C ASN A 123 -4.89 7.21 16.55
N ILE A 124 -5.98 7.93 16.30
CA ILE A 124 -6.00 9.26 15.70
C ILE A 124 -7.01 10.16 16.41
N MET A 125 -6.67 11.42 16.59
CA MET A 125 -7.59 12.39 17.18
C MET A 125 -8.76 12.70 16.23
N LEU A 126 -9.97 12.79 16.76
CA LEU A 126 -11.17 13.04 15.97
C LEU A 126 -11.07 14.31 15.10
N GLY A 127 -10.39 15.36 15.63
CA GLY A 127 -10.17 16.61 14.89
C GLY A 127 -9.29 16.46 13.65
N ASP A 128 -8.36 15.48 13.66
CA ASP A 128 -7.41 15.28 12.59
C ASP A 128 -7.96 14.39 11.46
N ILE A 129 -9.05 13.64 11.73
CA ILE A 129 -9.60 12.67 10.77
C ILE A 129 -9.97 13.35 9.45
N TYR A 130 -10.72 14.45 9.49
CA TYR A 130 -11.17 15.14 8.26
C TYR A 130 -10.02 15.82 7.52
N ILE A 131 -9.02 16.36 8.25
CA ILE A 131 -7.84 16.98 7.66
C ILE A 131 -7.05 15.93 6.90
N ARG A 132 -6.76 14.79 7.54
CA ARG A 132 -6.03 13.68 6.94
C ARG A 132 -6.80 13.02 5.80
N ALA A 133 -8.13 12.83 5.93
CA ALA A 133 -8.95 12.31 4.85
C ALA A 133 -8.85 13.17 3.58
N LYS A 134 -8.85 14.49 3.75
CA LYS A 134 -8.68 15.44 2.62
C LYS A 134 -7.28 15.35 2.00
N GLU A 135 -6.23 15.28 2.82
CA GLU A 135 -4.84 15.09 2.34
C GLU A 135 -4.68 13.81 1.52
N LEU A 136 -5.33 12.73 1.98
CA LEU A 136 -5.29 11.41 1.33
C LEU A 136 -6.28 11.29 0.15
N GLN A 137 -7.05 12.33 -0.14
CA GLN A 137 -8.13 12.31 -1.14
C GLN A 137 -9.09 11.15 -0.89
N LEU A 138 -9.45 10.96 0.38
CA LEU A 138 -10.40 9.95 0.81
C LEU A 138 -11.77 10.61 1.01
N ALA A 139 -12.81 10.05 0.38
CA ALA A 139 -14.16 10.54 0.57
C ALA A 139 -14.60 10.35 2.03
N SER A 140 -14.98 11.44 2.70
CA SER A 140 -15.33 11.45 4.13
C SER A 140 -16.80 11.12 4.39
N GLU A 141 -17.65 11.36 3.39
CA GLU A 141 -19.11 11.27 3.47
C GLU A 141 -19.62 10.29 2.42
N VAL A 142 -19.29 9.01 2.59
CA VAL A 142 -19.80 7.90 1.80
C VAL A 142 -20.14 6.75 2.73
N CYS A 143 -21.21 6.02 2.40
CA CYS A 143 -21.66 4.90 3.21
C CYS A 143 -20.63 3.79 3.23
N ARG A 144 -20.25 3.36 4.44
CA ARG A 144 -19.31 2.25 4.69
C ARG A 144 -19.85 1.32 5.75
N ALA A 145 -19.52 0.05 5.61
CA ALA A 145 -19.73 -0.99 6.60
C ALA A 145 -18.38 -1.60 7.00
N VAL A 146 -18.30 -2.10 8.24
CA VAL A 146 -17.12 -2.78 8.77
C VAL A 146 -17.44 -4.25 9.03
N PHE A 147 -16.58 -5.12 8.53
CA PHE A 147 -16.61 -6.55 8.76
C PHE A 147 -15.32 -6.95 9.48
N LEU A 148 -15.43 -7.50 10.69
CA LEU A 148 -14.30 -8.13 11.38
C LEU A 148 -14.32 -9.62 11.07
N VAL A 149 -13.29 -10.08 10.37
CA VAL A 149 -13.08 -11.49 10.03
C VAL A 149 -12.05 -12.05 11.01
N ARG A 150 -12.43 -13.02 11.81
CA ARG A 150 -11.58 -13.66 12.82
C ARG A 150 -11.41 -15.13 12.52
N ALA A 151 -10.16 -15.58 12.40
CA ALA A 151 -9.84 -16.99 12.36
C ALA A 151 -10.08 -17.64 13.74
N ILE A 152 -10.67 -18.83 13.75
CA ILE A 152 -10.93 -19.59 14.99
C ILE A 152 -9.66 -20.33 15.40
N GLU A 153 -8.88 -20.80 14.44
CA GLU A 153 -7.62 -21.52 14.64
C GLU A 153 -6.46 -20.77 13.99
N PRO A 154 -5.21 -20.92 14.46
CA PRO A 154 -4.05 -20.33 13.81
C PRO A 154 -3.97 -20.72 12.32
N ILE A 155 -3.67 -19.79 11.47
CA ILE A 155 -3.63 -19.96 10.01
C ILE A 155 -2.18 -19.90 9.54
N ASP A 156 -1.74 -20.89 8.75
CA ASP A 156 -0.42 -20.89 8.09
C ASP A 156 -0.38 -20.02 6.83
N VAL A 157 -1.53 -19.59 6.34
CA VAL A 157 -1.71 -18.80 5.10
C VAL A 157 -2.34 -17.45 5.44
N SER A 158 -1.97 -16.42 4.70
CA SER A 158 -2.42 -15.05 4.95
C SER A 158 -3.94 -14.87 4.75
N LEU A 159 -4.67 -14.75 5.85
CA LEU A 159 -6.12 -14.42 5.84
C LEU A 159 -6.38 -13.08 5.11
N VAL A 160 -5.46 -12.11 5.25
CA VAL A 160 -5.59 -10.81 4.59
C VAL A 160 -5.55 -10.95 3.07
N ASP A 161 -4.72 -11.84 2.53
CA ASP A 161 -4.62 -12.04 1.08
C ASP A 161 -5.88 -12.72 0.53
N ALA A 162 -6.43 -13.70 1.26
CA ALA A 162 -7.69 -14.34 0.88
C ALA A 162 -8.84 -13.34 0.85
N VAL A 163 -9.00 -12.51 1.89
CA VAL A 163 -10.04 -11.48 1.90
C VAL A 163 -9.78 -10.41 0.83
N GLN A 164 -8.52 -10.00 0.62
CA GLN A 164 -8.18 -9.00 -0.39
C GLN A 164 -8.47 -9.46 -1.82
N SER A 165 -8.33 -10.77 -2.11
CA SER A 165 -8.65 -11.33 -3.43
C SER A 165 -10.14 -11.22 -3.77
N LEU A 166 -11.01 -11.30 -2.75
CA LEU A 166 -12.46 -11.15 -2.90
C LEU A 166 -12.91 -9.70 -3.13
N PHE A 167 -12.10 -8.72 -2.71
CA PHE A 167 -12.39 -7.30 -2.82
C PHE A 167 -11.22 -6.56 -3.50
N PRO A 168 -11.13 -6.63 -4.84
CA PRO A 168 -10.00 -6.07 -5.59
C PRO A 168 -10.01 -4.54 -5.68
N ASP A 169 -11.13 -3.88 -5.39
CA ASP A 169 -11.26 -2.42 -5.42
C ASP A 169 -10.56 -1.74 -4.23
N ARG A 170 -9.24 -1.60 -4.33
CA ARG A 170 -8.40 -0.97 -3.29
C ARG A 170 -8.59 0.54 -3.15
N GLN A 171 -9.40 1.17 -4.00
CA GLN A 171 -9.68 2.60 -3.88
C GLN A 171 -10.82 2.87 -2.90
N ASN A 172 -11.78 1.95 -2.82
CA ASN A 172 -13.00 2.10 -2.04
C ASN A 172 -13.14 1.09 -0.91
N ASP A 173 -12.51 -0.11 -1.05
CA ASP A 173 -12.55 -1.20 -0.08
C ASP A 173 -11.17 -1.37 0.58
N TYR A 174 -11.11 -1.33 1.91
CA TYR A 174 -9.86 -1.43 2.66
C TYR A 174 -9.83 -2.72 3.46
N VAL A 175 -8.92 -3.62 3.11
CA VAL A 175 -8.64 -4.85 3.86
C VAL A 175 -7.41 -4.62 4.72
N ILE A 176 -7.57 -4.74 6.04
CA ILE A 176 -6.58 -4.33 7.03
C ILE A 176 -6.31 -5.49 7.98
N SER A 177 -5.07 -5.95 8.04
CA SER A 177 -4.63 -6.87 9.08
C SER A 177 -4.42 -6.11 10.40
N LEU A 178 -5.08 -6.55 11.46
CA LEU A 178 -4.85 -6.05 12.82
C LEU A 178 -3.82 -6.90 13.56
N ASN A 179 -3.91 -8.21 13.40
CA ASN A 179 -2.99 -9.22 13.92
C ASN A 179 -3.07 -10.47 13.03
N GLU A 180 -2.42 -11.56 13.44
CA GLU A 180 -2.36 -12.82 12.68
C GLU A 180 -3.75 -13.45 12.44
N ASN A 181 -4.71 -13.25 13.36
CA ASN A 181 -6.02 -13.88 13.32
C ASN A 181 -7.15 -12.93 12.91
N ASP A 182 -6.96 -11.62 13.00
CA ASP A 182 -8.01 -10.62 12.79
C ASP A 182 -7.72 -9.76 11.56
N VAL A 183 -8.65 -9.82 10.61
CA VAL A 183 -8.66 -8.95 9.41
C VAL A 183 -9.94 -8.13 9.41
N VAL A 184 -9.84 -6.86 9.11
CA VAL A 184 -10.98 -5.95 8.98
C VAL A 184 -11.15 -5.55 7.53
N LEU A 185 -12.35 -5.73 7.00
CA LEU A 185 -12.79 -5.14 5.75
C LEU A 185 -13.63 -3.91 6.06
N VAL A 186 -13.18 -2.75 5.62
CA VAL A 186 -13.99 -1.52 5.56
C VAL A 186 -14.45 -1.36 4.12
N LYS A 187 -15.72 -1.64 3.88
CA LYS A 187 -16.30 -1.69 2.53
C LYS A 187 -17.19 -0.50 2.27
N GLN A 188 -16.99 0.17 1.13
CA GLN A 188 -17.97 1.13 0.63
C GLN A 188 -19.22 0.39 0.15
N VAL A 189 -20.38 0.87 0.57
CA VAL A 189 -21.69 0.30 0.25
C VAL A 189 -22.62 1.37 -0.31
N PRO A 190 -23.61 1.01 -1.14
CA PRO A 190 -24.62 1.95 -1.60
C PRO A 190 -25.41 2.57 -0.45
N GLU A 191 -25.89 3.81 -0.65
CA GLU A 191 -26.85 4.42 0.26
C GLU A 191 -28.12 3.58 0.36
N GLY A 192 -28.67 3.46 1.58
CA GLY A 192 -29.83 2.61 1.82
C GLY A 192 -29.54 1.12 1.97
N THR A 193 -28.26 0.71 2.02
CA THR A 193 -27.86 -0.68 2.32
C THR A 193 -28.45 -1.13 3.66
N VAL A 194 -29.15 -2.26 3.66
CA VAL A 194 -29.80 -2.83 4.85
C VAL A 194 -29.02 -4.04 5.39
N ALA A 195 -29.33 -4.46 6.62
CA ALA A 195 -28.66 -5.59 7.29
C ALA A 195 -28.61 -6.87 6.44
N LYS A 196 -29.68 -7.17 5.68
CA LYS A 196 -29.72 -8.34 4.78
C LYS A 196 -28.63 -8.31 3.71
N ASP A 197 -28.26 -7.13 3.20
CA ASP A 197 -27.22 -7.00 2.20
C ASP A 197 -25.84 -7.14 2.81
N LEU A 198 -25.64 -6.66 4.04
CA LEU A 198 -24.41 -6.90 4.79
C LEU A 198 -24.19 -8.39 5.07
N VAL A 199 -25.25 -9.13 5.40
CA VAL A 199 -25.16 -10.59 5.59
C VAL A 199 -24.74 -11.30 4.29
N LYS A 200 -25.20 -10.84 3.11
CA LYS A 200 -24.74 -11.41 1.83
C LYS A 200 -23.23 -11.19 1.61
N ILE A 201 -22.72 -10.01 1.95
CA ILE A 201 -21.28 -9.71 1.86
C ILE A 201 -20.51 -10.62 2.84
N ALA A 202 -20.98 -10.79 4.07
CA ALA A 202 -20.38 -11.70 5.03
C ALA A 202 -20.38 -13.16 4.54
N GLN A 203 -21.46 -13.61 3.89
CA GLN A 203 -21.52 -14.94 3.29
C GLN A 203 -20.50 -15.08 2.15
N GLN A 204 -20.35 -14.07 1.30
CA GLN A 204 -19.32 -14.05 0.25
C GLN A 204 -17.91 -14.20 0.85
N ILE A 205 -17.61 -13.49 1.94
CA ILE A 205 -16.31 -13.61 2.64
C ILE A 205 -16.14 -15.03 3.15
N LYS A 206 -17.16 -15.58 3.82
CA LYS A 206 -17.12 -16.92 4.40
C LYS A 206 -16.87 -17.98 3.33
N ASP A 207 -17.63 -17.95 2.25
CA ASP A 207 -17.54 -18.93 1.17
C ASP A 207 -16.17 -18.83 0.45
N GLY A 208 -15.65 -17.60 0.24
CA GLY A 208 -14.33 -17.38 -0.38
C GLY A 208 -13.19 -17.88 0.49
N VAL A 209 -13.19 -17.54 1.78
CA VAL A 209 -12.14 -17.99 2.70
C VAL A 209 -12.21 -19.52 2.90
N ASP A 210 -13.40 -20.11 2.99
CA ASP A 210 -13.56 -21.57 3.11
C ASP A 210 -13.05 -22.29 1.86
N ALA A 211 -13.31 -21.75 0.67
CA ALA A 211 -12.81 -22.31 -0.59
C ALA A 211 -11.30 -22.27 -0.71
N ASP A 212 -10.68 -21.14 -0.33
CA ASP A 212 -9.23 -20.91 -0.48
C ASP A 212 -8.41 -21.55 0.64
N LEU A 213 -8.87 -21.43 1.89
CA LEU A 213 -8.07 -21.78 3.07
C LEU A 213 -8.62 -23.01 3.83
N LYS A 214 -9.84 -23.46 3.56
CA LYS A 214 -10.56 -24.50 4.34
C LYS A 214 -10.55 -24.23 5.86
N GLN A 215 -10.66 -22.96 6.22
CA GLN A 215 -10.53 -22.47 7.59
C GLN A 215 -11.88 -22.00 8.13
N LYS A 216 -12.14 -22.31 9.39
CA LYS A 216 -13.29 -21.79 10.10
C LYS A 216 -13.04 -20.36 10.56
N ILE A 217 -13.92 -19.45 10.14
CA ILE A 217 -13.88 -18.05 10.52
C ILE A 217 -15.18 -17.63 11.20
N MET A 218 -15.08 -16.60 12.04
CA MET A 218 -16.21 -15.83 12.54
C MET A 218 -16.19 -14.44 11.90
N ILE A 219 -17.37 -13.92 11.58
CA ILE A 219 -17.52 -12.60 10.99
C ILE A 219 -18.45 -11.76 11.86
N GLY A 220 -17.89 -10.68 12.42
CA GLY A 220 -18.67 -9.65 13.07
C GLY A 220 -19.00 -8.55 12.07
N ILE A 221 -20.25 -8.09 12.07
CA ILE A 221 -20.74 -7.05 11.15
C ILE A 221 -21.12 -5.83 11.98
N GLY A 222 -20.51 -4.68 11.66
CA GLY A 222 -20.91 -3.39 12.18
C GLY A 222 -22.06 -2.78 11.36
N THR A 223 -22.68 -1.75 11.89
CA THR A 223 -23.72 -0.99 11.17
C THR A 223 -23.12 -0.18 10.01
N VAL A 224 -23.97 0.34 9.12
CA VAL A 224 -23.54 1.28 8.07
C VAL A 224 -23.39 2.68 8.67
N THR A 225 -22.33 3.38 8.28
CA THR A 225 -22.14 4.81 8.56
C THR A 225 -21.79 5.56 7.29
N ASP A 226 -22.23 6.81 7.19
CA ASP A 226 -21.87 7.75 6.12
C ASP A 226 -20.69 8.66 6.52
N HIS A 227 -20.23 8.59 7.77
CA HIS A 227 -19.13 9.40 8.28
C HIS A 227 -17.89 8.58 8.61
N ILE A 228 -16.76 8.94 8.00
CA ILE A 228 -15.47 8.27 8.21
C ILE A 228 -15.04 8.23 9.68
N ARG A 229 -15.35 9.27 10.47
CA ARG A 229 -15.02 9.35 11.90
C ARG A 229 -15.67 8.26 12.75
N ASP A 230 -16.80 7.70 12.28
CA ASP A 230 -17.57 6.71 13.04
C ASP A 230 -17.09 5.28 12.81
N LEU A 231 -16.07 5.08 11.95
CA LEU A 231 -15.51 3.75 11.66
C LEU A 231 -15.00 3.04 12.92
N GLY A 232 -14.42 3.75 13.89
CA GLY A 232 -14.01 3.17 15.18
C GLY A 232 -15.19 2.64 16.00
N ARG A 233 -16.31 3.36 15.99
CA ARG A 233 -17.55 2.91 16.67
C ARG A 233 -18.10 1.66 16.01
N ILE A 234 -18.29 1.66 14.70
CA ILE A 234 -18.87 0.48 14.02
C ILE A 234 -17.92 -0.72 13.99
N TYR A 235 -16.61 -0.52 14.09
CA TYR A 235 -15.67 -1.60 14.34
C TYR A 235 -15.89 -2.26 15.72
N LYS A 236 -16.11 -1.47 16.78
CA LYS A 236 -16.45 -1.99 18.11
C LYS A 236 -17.76 -2.77 18.13
N GLU A 237 -18.74 -2.35 17.33
CA GLU A 237 -19.98 -3.10 17.13
C GLU A 237 -19.68 -4.48 16.49
N ALA A 238 -18.84 -4.54 15.46
CA ALA A 238 -18.42 -5.79 14.84
C ALA A 238 -17.67 -6.71 15.82
N GLN A 239 -16.81 -6.14 16.70
CA GLN A 239 -16.15 -6.90 17.77
C GLN A 239 -17.17 -7.49 18.75
N MET A 240 -18.12 -6.69 19.23
CA MET A 240 -19.18 -7.14 20.13
C MET A 240 -20.03 -8.24 19.50
N ALA A 241 -20.34 -8.15 18.21
CA ALA A 241 -21.10 -9.17 17.49
C ALA A 241 -20.39 -10.53 17.52
N ILE A 242 -19.05 -10.57 17.38
CA ILE A 242 -18.27 -11.81 17.51
C ILE A 242 -18.32 -12.34 18.95
N GLU A 243 -18.15 -11.46 19.95
CA GLU A 243 -18.14 -11.91 21.35
C GLU A 243 -19.50 -12.45 21.81
N VAL A 244 -20.61 -11.84 21.39
CA VAL A 244 -21.95 -12.30 21.68
C VAL A 244 -22.27 -13.61 20.92
N GLY A 245 -21.79 -13.76 19.69
CA GLY A 245 -22.01 -14.96 18.86
C GLY A 245 -21.24 -16.21 19.33
N LYS A 246 -20.36 -16.09 20.33
CA LYS A 246 -19.63 -17.22 20.96
C LYS A 246 -20.42 -17.96 22.05
N VAL A 247 -21.57 -17.43 22.45
CA VAL A 247 -22.40 -17.95 23.54
C VAL A 247 -23.40 -19.02 23.06
#